data_a1d10ad16351916d1df1c38e686c7ea8
#
_entry.id   a1d10ad16351916d1df1c38e686c7ea8
#
_cell.length_a   1.000
_cell.length_b   1.000
_cell.length_c   1.000
_cell.angle_alpha   90.00
_cell.angle_beta   90.00
_cell.angle_gamma   90.00
#
_symmetry.space_group_name_H-M   'P 1'
#
loop_
_entity.id
_entity.type
_entity.pdbx_description
1 polymer ?
#
loop_
_entity_poly.entity_id
_entity_poly.type
_entity_poly.pdbx_seq_one_letter_code
_entity_poly.pdbx_strand_id
1 'polypeptide(L)'
;MNCSFCGVKISDKLGFDTLFKTKERFRLCAECREHLDINVLEVGEYTLYYFSDYEFVKDDIYSIKYFGDVACALKFINLFKQFLSLKIFELITIVPANEIREIIRGFDHIEQLCRICDIKFEKVLGCEYREKQAKLHKERIENKYYILPAGRNLKNIRSILIIDDIFTSGNTLLGCAKTIKEIYPEINISFLTLSKVN
;
A
#
# COMPACT_ATOMS: atom_id res chain seq x y z
N MET A 1 12.59 -22.18 -13.81
CA MET A 1 12.15 -20.77 -13.70
C MET A 1 12.35 -20.30 -12.25
N ASN A 2 12.40 -18.97 -12.02
CA ASN A 2 12.57 -18.45 -10.66
C ASN A 2 11.25 -17.90 -10.13
N CYS A 3 11.06 -17.95 -8.81
CA CYS A 3 9.96 -17.31 -8.12
C CYS A 3 10.02 -15.80 -8.35
N SER A 4 8.88 -15.21 -8.72
CA SER A 4 8.80 -13.77 -9.02
C SER A 4 8.92 -12.87 -7.78
N PHE A 5 8.84 -13.43 -6.59
CA PHE A 5 8.98 -12.71 -5.32
C PHE A 5 10.34 -12.94 -4.66
N CYS A 6 10.66 -14.17 -4.27
CA CYS A 6 11.89 -14.47 -3.53
C CYS A 6 13.08 -14.88 -4.41
N GLY A 7 12.89 -15.05 -5.73
CA GLY A 7 13.96 -15.43 -6.66
C GLY A 7 14.38 -16.89 -6.62
N VAL A 8 13.86 -17.70 -5.69
CA VAL A 8 14.22 -19.13 -5.59
C VAL A 8 13.84 -19.88 -6.86
N LYS A 9 14.68 -20.85 -7.25
CA LYS A 9 14.41 -21.68 -8.43
C LYS A 9 13.23 -22.62 -8.18
N ILE A 10 12.18 -22.46 -8.98
CA ILE A 10 11.01 -23.34 -8.94
C ILE A 10 11.33 -24.55 -9.81
N SER A 11 11.33 -25.75 -9.21
CA SER A 11 11.42 -27.01 -9.96
C SER A 11 10.07 -27.29 -10.61
N ASP A 12 9.97 -27.01 -11.90
CA ASP A 12 8.82 -27.43 -12.68
C ASP A 12 8.85 -28.96 -12.79
N LYS A 13 8.06 -29.67 -12.01
CA LYS A 13 7.66 -31.02 -12.40
C LYS A 13 6.74 -30.86 -13.60
N LEU A 14 7.22 -31.21 -14.78
CA LEU A 14 6.41 -31.26 -16.00
C LEU A 14 5.26 -32.27 -15.79
N GLY A 15 4.13 -31.77 -15.34
CA GLY A 15 2.86 -32.51 -15.33
C GLY A 15 2.04 -32.11 -16.55
N PHE A 16 1.18 -33.01 -17.02
CA PHE A 16 0.25 -32.74 -18.14
C PHE A 16 -0.59 -31.46 -17.94
N ASP A 17 -0.85 -31.08 -16.69
CA ASP A 17 -1.58 -29.85 -16.31
C ASP A 17 -0.82 -28.56 -16.62
N THR A 18 0.49 -28.62 -16.85
CA THR A 18 1.33 -27.44 -17.17
C THR A 18 1.37 -27.15 -18.65
N LEU A 19 0.95 -28.08 -19.53
CA LEU A 19 0.97 -27.91 -20.99
C LEU A 19 -0.17 -27.00 -21.51
N PHE A 20 -1.25 -26.87 -20.76
CA PHE A 20 -2.45 -26.10 -21.14
C PHE A 20 -2.68 -24.84 -20.31
N LYS A 21 -1.87 -24.57 -19.28
CA LYS A 21 -1.97 -23.31 -18.55
C LYS A 21 -1.38 -22.20 -19.39
N THR A 22 -2.22 -21.28 -19.80
CA THR A 22 -1.84 -19.97 -20.35
C THR A 22 -0.72 -19.39 -19.48
N LYS A 23 0.31 -18.80 -20.13
CA LYS A 23 1.49 -18.20 -19.49
C LYS A 23 1.08 -17.33 -18.30
N GLU A 24 1.03 -17.90 -17.11
CA GLU A 24 0.94 -17.09 -15.89
C GLU A 24 2.19 -16.21 -15.85
N ARG A 25 2.00 -14.91 -16.06
CA ARG A 25 3.09 -13.91 -16.06
C ARG A 25 3.74 -13.76 -14.68
N PHE A 26 3.11 -14.32 -13.66
CA PHE A 26 3.50 -14.22 -12.26
C PHE A 26 3.52 -15.61 -11.61
N ARG A 27 4.71 -16.10 -11.25
CA ARG A 27 4.89 -17.41 -10.63
C ARG A 27 5.52 -17.28 -9.26
N LEU A 28 4.87 -17.84 -8.26
CA LEU A 28 5.36 -17.96 -6.89
C LEU A 28 5.81 -19.40 -6.61
N CYS A 29 6.87 -19.58 -5.78
CA CYS A 29 7.16 -20.85 -5.16
C CYS A 29 6.06 -21.23 -4.15
N ALA A 30 6.08 -22.45 -3.63
CA ALA A 30 5.07 -22.92 -2.67
C ALA A 30 4.97 -22.00 -1.44
N GLU A 31 6.09 -21.69 -0.82
CA GLU A 31 6.17 -20.81 0.34
C GLU A 31 5.59 -19.41 0.06
N CYS A 32 6.04 -18.73 -1.00
CA CYS A 32 5.52 -17.42 -1.33
C CYS A 32 4.01 -17.44 -1.65
N ARG A 33 3.50 -18.54 -2.20
CA ARG A 33 2.07 -18.70 -2.52
C ARG A 33 1.20 -18.85 -1.27
N GLU A 34 1.74 -19.39 -0.20
CA GLU A 34 1.04 -19.51 1.09
C GLU A 34 0.90 -18.16 1.80
N HIS A 35 1.84 -17.23 1.56
CA HIS A 35 1.92 -15.96 2.29
C HIS A 35 1.51 -14.73 1.47
N LEU A 36 1.44 -14.83 0.14
CA LEU A 36 1.16 -13.71 -0.75
C LEU A 36 -0.14 -13.95 -1.54
N ASP A 37 -1.13 -13.11 -1.26
CA ASP A 37 -2.39 -13.07 -2.00
C ASP A 37 -3.01 -11.67 -1.89
N ILE A 38 -4.11 -11.45 -2.62
CA ILE A 38 -4.94 -10.27 -2.44
C ILE A 38 -5.96 -10.59 -1.35
N ASN A 39 -5.59 -10.27 -0.12
CA ASN A 39 -6.45 -10.44 1.05
C ASN A 39 -7.38 -9.24 1.22
N VAL A 40 -8.54 -9.48 1.85
CA VAL A 40 -9.57 -8.47 2.06
C VAL A 40 -10.01 -8.46 3.51
N LEU A 41 -10.18 -7.28 4.08
CA LEU A 41 -10.71 -7.06 5.42
C LEU A 41 -11.61 -5.83 5.43
N GLU A 42 -12.75 -5.91 6.11
CA GLU A 42 -13.60 -4.74 6.35
C GLU A 42 -13.12 -3.96 7.57
N VAL A 43 -12.93 -2.65 7.40
CA VAL A 43 -12.48 -1.71 8.44
C VAL A 43 -13.50 -0.59 8.57
N GLY A 44 -14.51 -0.80 9.43
CA GLY A 44 -15.66 0.10 9.50
C GLY A 44 -16.45 0.06 8.19
N GLU A 45 -16.60 1.21 7.54
CA GLU A 45 -17.25 1.33 6.23
C GLU A 45 -16.30 1.15 5.03
N TYR A 46 -15.02 0.90 5.28
CA TYR A 46 -13.96 0.85 4.28
C TYR A 46 -13.49 -0.58 4.03
N THR A 47 -13.13 -0.88 2.78
CA THR A 47 -12.49 -2.15 2.42
C THR A 47 -10.98 -1.97 2.40
N LEU A 48 -10.26 -2.76 3.17
CA LEU A 48 -8.81 -2.88 3.16
C LEU A 48 -8.39 -4.08 2.32
N TYR A 49 -7.51 -3.85 1.36
CA TYR A 49 -6.77 -4.88 0.64
C TYR A 49 -5.33 -4.92 1.17
N TYR A 50 -4.75 -6.12 1.31
CA TYR A 50 -3.35 -6.28 1.69
C TYR A 50 -2.77 -7.54 1.06
N PHE A 51 -1.44 -7.58 0.85
CA PHE A 51 -0.81 -8.66 0.13
C PHE A 51 -0.26 -9.77 1.02
N SER A 52 0.08 -9.47 2.27
CA SER A 52 0.71 -10.43 3.17
C SER A 52 0.50 -10.10 4.64
N ASP A 53 0.74 -11.07 5.51
CA ASP A 53 1.00 -10.81 6.92
C ASP A 53 2.35 -10.11 7.09
N TYR A 54 2.45 -9.21 8.06
CA TYR A 54 3.64 -8.38 8.29
C TYR A 54 4.91 -9.20 8.50
N GLU A 55 4.84 -10.28 9.29
CA GLU A 55 6.00 -11.10 9.64
C GLU A 55 6.72 -11.69 8.42
N PHE A 56 6.00 -12.01 7.35
CA PHE A 56 6.59 -12.57 6.14
C PHE A 56 7.36 -11.55 5.31
N VAL A 57 6.93 -10.29 5.29
CA VAL A 57 7.48 -9.24 4.42
C VAL A 57 8.15 -8.09 5.18
N LYS A 58 8.31 -8.21 6.50
CA LYS A 58 8.83 -7.14 7.37
C LYS A 58 10.20 -6.62 6.96
N ASP A 59 11.11 -7.51 6.57
CA ASP A 59 12.47 -7.14 6.19
C ASP A 59 12.48 -6.38 4.84
N ASP A 60 11.62 -6.80 3.90
CA ASP A 60 11.45 -6.09 2.63
C ASP A 60 10.85 -4.70 2.86
N ILE A 61 9.80 -4.60 3.68
CA ILE A 61 9.19 -3.31 4.02
C ILE A 61 10.19 -2.40 4.77
N TYR A 62 10.96 -2.96 5.70
CA TYR A 62 12.00 -2.21 6.40
C TYR A 62 13.04 -1.66 5.41
N SER A 63 13.50 -2.48 4.48
CA SER A 63 14.48 -2.09 3.46
C SER A 63 13.93 -1.01 2.51
N ILE A 64 12.67 -1.11 2.09
CA ILE A 64 11.99 -0.09 1.30
C ILE A 64 11.88 1.21 2.11
N LYS A 65 11.43 1.12 3.37
CA LYS A 65 11.10 2.27 4.20
C LYS A 65 12.30 3.08 4.66
N TYR A 66 13.42 2.43 4.96
CA TYR A 66 14.58 3.08 5.54
C TYR A 66 15.78 3.23 4.59
N PHE A 67 15.87 2.37 3.59
CA PHE A 67 17.00 2.38 2.64
C PHE A 67 16.59 2.68 1.20
N GLY A 68 15.28 2.77 0.92
CA GLY A 68 14.79 3.00 -0.44
C GLY A 68 15.14 1.85 -1.39
N ASP A 69 15.18 0.61 -0.89
CA ASP A 69 15.64 -0.55 -1.65
C ASP A 69 14.69 -0.86 -2.82
N VAL A 70 15.18 -0.57 -4.03
CA VAL A 70 14.46 -0.80 -5.29
C VAL A 70 14.21 -2.29 -5.53
N ALA A 71 15.16 -3.16 -5.17
CA ALA A 71 15.02 -4.60 -5.39
C ALA A 71 13.91 -5.18 -4.52
N CYS A 72 13.82 -4.75 -3.26
CA CYS A 72 12.72 -5.12 -2.36
C CYS A 72 11.37 -4.57 -2.87
N ALA A 73 11.33 -3.33 -3.36
CA ALA A 73 10.10 -2.75 -3.92
C ALA A 73 9.62 -3.49 -5.18
N LEU A 74 10.53 -3.90 -6.05
CA LEU A 74 10.23 -4.65 -7.28
C LEU A 74 9.59 -6.02 -7.01
N LYS A 75 9.80 -6.62 -5.84
CA LYS A 75 9.12 -7.87 -5.45
C LYS A 75 7.60 -7.73 -5.47
N PHE A 76 7.07 -6.55 -5.15
CA PHE A 76 5.63 -6.28 -5.09
C PHE A 76 5.00 -5.89 -6.43
N ILE A 77 5.79 -5.61 -7.48
CA ILE A 77 5.28 -5.09 -8.76
C ILE A 77 4.19 -5.99 -9.39
N ASN A 78 4.35 -7.30 -9.29
CA ASN A 78 3.40 -8.25 -9.88
C ASN A 78 2.10 -8.34 -9.05
N LEU A 79 2.18 -8.22 -7.72
CA LEU A 79 1.02 -8.15 -6.83
C LEU A 79 0.19 -6.90 -7.12
N PHE A 80 0.83 -5.74 -7.25
CA PHE A 80 0.16 -4.51 -7.65
C PHE A 80 -0.48 -4.62 -9.03
N LYS A 81 0.23 -5.16 -10.02
CA LYS A 81 -0.32 -5.35 -11.38
C LYS A 81 -1.52 -6.28 -11.37
N GLN A 82 -1.47 -7.37 -10.63
CA GLN A 82 -2.60 -8.28 -10.47
C GLN A 82 -3.77 -7.58 -9.79
N PHE A 83 -3.55 -6.91 -8.68
CA PHE A 83 -4.58 -6.17 -7.93
C PHE A 83 -5.27 -5.13 -8.83
N LEU A 84 -4.52 -4.26 -9.50
CA LEU A 84 -5.06 -3.21 -10.34
C LEU A 84 -5.70 -3.74 -11.65
N SER A 85 -5.41 -4.97 -12.06
CA SER A 85 -6.14 -5.63 -13.15
C SER A 85 -7.51 -6.17 -12.74
N LEU A 86 -7.71 -6.42 -11.45
CA LEU A 86 -8.96 -6.96 -10.88
C LEU A 86 -9.85 -5.85 -10.29
N LYS A 87 -9.27 -4.73 -9.89
CA LYS A 87 -9.96 -3.63 -9.22
C LYS A 87 -9.69 -2.32 -9.94
N ILE A 88 -10.75 -1.57 -10.21
CA ILE A 88 -10.69 -0.29 -10.92
C ILE A 88 -11.02 0.82 -9.91
N PHE A 89 -10.13 1.81 -9.82
CA PHE A 89 -10.32 3.02 -9.04
C PHE A 89 -10.17 4.23 -9.97
N GLU A 90 -11.02 5.24 -9.77
CA GLU A 90 -10.95 6.47 -10.58
C GLU A 90 -9.77 7.35 -10.15
N LEU A 91 -9.36 7.25 -8.89
CA LEU A 91 -8.21 7.93 -8.35
C LEU A 91 -7.43 7.01 -7.39
N ILE A 92 -6.12 7.02 -7.52
CA ILE A 92 -5.22 6.41 -6.56
C ILE A 92 -4.44 7.54 -5.88
N THR A 93 -4.41 7.52 -4.56
CA THR A 93 -3.59 8.44 -3.76
C THR A 93 -2.75 7.66 -2.74
N ILE A 94 -1.79 8.33 -2.15
CA ILE A 94 -0.92 7.75 -1.13
C ILE A 94 -1.12 8.47 0.20
N VAL A 95 -0.84 7.77 1.29
CA VAL A 95 -0.76 8.39 2.61
C VAL A 95 0.33 9.46 2.57
N PRO A 96 0.07 10.71 3.03
CA PRO A 96 1.07 11.77 3.02
C PRO A 96 2.21 11.43 3.97
N ALA A 97 3.45 11.59 3.50
CA ALA A 97 4.62 11.48 4.35
C ALA A 97 4.62 12.58 5.41
N ASN A 98 5.13 12.25 6.59
CA ASN A 98 5.45 13.26 7.57
C ASN A 98 6.73 13.98 7.12
N GLU A 99 6.68 15.31 6.93
CA GLU A 99 7.78 16.12 6.38
C GLU A 99 9.12 15.89 7.10
N ILE A 100 9.12 15.76 8.42
CA ILE A 100 10.35 15.52 9.17
C ILE A 100 10.92 14.13 8.87
N ARG A 101 10.07 13.13 8.76
CA ARG A 101 10.52 11.77 8.40
C ARG A 101 11.03 11.72 6.96
N GLU A 102 10.41 12.47 6.06
CA GLU A 102 10.86 12.61 4.68
C GLU A 102 12.23 13.30 4.62
N ILE A 103 12.44 14.41 5.36
CA ILE A 103 13.74 15.09 5.46
C ILE A 103 14.81 14.15 6.03
N ILE A 104 14.52 13.40 7.10
CA ILE A 104 15.48 12.48 7.72
C ILE A 104 15.84 11.33 6.78
N ARG A 105 14.88 10.81 6.01
CA ARG A 105 15.10 9.69 5.08
C ARG A 105 15.62 10.13 3.72
N GLY A 106 15.36 11.38 3.33
CA GLY A 106 15.65 11.92 2.00
C GLY A 106 14.61 11.57 0.93
N PHE A 107 13.55 10.80 1.27
CA PHE A 107 12.51 10.37 0.34
C PHE A 107 11.21 9.97 1.03
N ASP A 108 10.11 10.06 0.29
CA ASP A 108 8.83 9.45 0.61
C ASP A 108 8.82 8.01 0.08
N HIS A 109 8.83 7.04 1.00
CA HIS A 109 8.96 5.62 0.66
C HIS A 109 7.72 5.06 -0.07
N ILE A 110 6.51 5.56 0.22
CA ILE A 110 5.29 5.13 -0.49
C ILE A 110 5.26 5.71 -1.90
N GLU A 111 5.64 6.98 -2.06
CA GLU A 111 5.78 7.58 -3.37
C GLU A 111 6.80 6.81 -4.22
N GLN A 112 7.97 6.50 -3.65
CA GLN A 112 9.01 5.74 -4.33
C GLN A 112 8.53 4.34 -4.72
N LEU A 113 7.86 3.62 -3.79
CA LEU A 113 7.26 2.31 -4.06
C LEU A 113 6.29 2.37 -5.24
N CYS A 114 5.36 3.32 -5.22
CA CYS A 114 4.39 3.49 -6.30
C CYS A 114 5.08 3.78 -7.65
N ARG A 115 6.09 4.65 -7.68
CA ARG A 115 6.87 4.95 -8.89
C ARG A 115 7.61 3.72 -9.43
N ILE A 116 8.27 2.94 -8.56
CA ILE A 116 8.96 1.70 -8.93
C ILE A 116 7.99 0.65 -9.47
N CYS A 117 6.79 0.55 -8.88
CA CYS A 117 5.76 -0.39 -9.31
C CYS A 117 4.90 0.11 -10.49
N ASP A 118 5.24 1.26 -11.08
CA ASP A 118 4.52 1.90 -12.21
C ASP A 118 3.04 2.16 -11.90
N ILE A 119 2.76 2.61 -10.66
CA ILE A 119 1.42 2.98 -10.22
C ILE A 119 1.24 4.49 -10.42
N LYS A 120 0.23 4.87 -11.22
CA LYS A 120 -0.16 6.27 -11.39
C LYS A 120 -0.98 6.70 -10.18
N PHE A 121 -0.56 7.77 -9.52
CA PHE A 121 -1.25 8.32 -8.35
C PHE A 121 -1.17 9.86 -8.34
N GLU A 122 -2.07 10.48 -7.57
CA GLU A 122 -2.05 11.91 -7.28
C GLU A 122 -1.96 12.13 -5.77
N LYS A 123 -1.12 13.05 -5.33
CA LYS A 123 -1.07 13.48 -3.93
C LYS A 123 -2.20 14.46 -3.65
N VAL A 124 -3.28 14.00 -3.05
CA VAL A 124 -4.45 14.82 -2.71
C VAL A 124 -4.49 15.19 -1.23
N LEU A 125 -3.65 14.59 -0.41
CA LEU A 125 -3.57 14.79 1.03
C LEU A 125 -2.20 15.29 1.46
N GLY A 126 -2.17 16.18 2.45
CA GLY A 126 -0.99 16.56 3.22
C GLY A 126 -1.17 16.23 4.70
N CYS A 127 -0.07 16.23 5.46
CA CYS A 127 -0.05 15.96 6.88
C CYS A 127 0.73 17.06 7.62
N GLU A 128 0.09 17.71 8.60
CA GLU A 128 0.80 18.63 9.51
C GLU A 128 1.60 17.82 10.53
N TYR A 129 2.87 18.19 10.69
CA TYR A 129 3.68 17.67 11.77
C TYR A 129 3.21 18.28 13.09
N ARG A 130 2.90 17.42 14.06
CA ARG A 130 2.79 17.80 15.46
C ARG A 130 3.92 17.13 16.23
N GLU A 131 4.79 17.94 16.82
CA GLU A 131 5.80 17.46 17.74
C GLU A 131 5.13 16.68 18.87
N LYS A 132 5.58 15.43 19.11
CA LYS A 132 5.19 14.74 20.34
C LYS A 132 5.70 15.58 21.50
N GLN A 133 4.85 16.32 22.17
CA GLN A 133 5.14 16.80 23.51
C GLN A 133 5.24 15.57 24.42
N ALA A 134 6.42 15.02 24.47
CA ALA A 134 6.81 13.92 25.33
C ALA A 134 6.90 14.41 26.76
N LYS A 135 5.81 14.79 27.41
CA LYS A 135 5.68 14.95 28.88
C LYS A 135 4.31 15.59 29.17
N LEU A 136 3.27 14.83 29.14
CA LEU A 136 2.10 14.93 30.04
C LEU A 136 0.98 14.05 29.47
N HIS A 137 0.56 13.12 30.30
CA HIS A 137 -0.59 12.22 30.26
C HIS A 137 -1.63 12.39 29.12
N LYS A 138 -1.79 11.28 28.34
CA LYS A 138 -3.07 10.80 27.79
C LYS A 138 -3.87 11.70 26.85
N GLU A 139 -3.28 12.17 25.74
CA GLU A 139 -4.06 12.33 24.53
C GLU A 139 -3.20 11.82 23.38
N ARG A 140 -3.67 10.79 22.66
CA ARG A 140 -3.09 10.37 21.39
C ARG A 140 -3.21 11.55 20.43
N ILE A 141 -2.11 12.22 20.14
CA ILE A 141 -2.08 13.31 19.18
C ILE A 141 -2.40 12.69 17.82
N GLU A 142 -3.61 12.91 17.33
CA GLU A 142 -4.02 12.52 15.98
C GLU A 142 -3.22 13.36 14.99
N ASN A 143 -2.61 12.72 13.97
CA ASN A 143 -2.04 13.42 12.84
C ASN A 143 -3.16 14.22 12.17
N LYS A 144 -2.92 15.50 11.92
CA LYS A 144 -3.90 16.33 11.23
C LYS A 144 -3.62 16.28 9.74
N TYR A 145 -4.52 15.62 9.02
CA TYR A 145 -4.49 15.58 7.55
C TYR A 145 -5.27 16.76 6.99
N TYR A 146 -4.90 17.20 5.79
CA TYR A 146 -5.58 18.27 5.07
C TYR A 146 -5.57 17.99 3.56
N ILE A 147 -6.51 18.63 2.84
CA ILE A 147 -6.63 18.48 1.39
C ILE A 147 -5.66 19.43 0.68
N LEU A 148 -4.81 18.87 -0.18
CA LEU A 148 -3.93 19.61 -1.09
C LEU A 148 -4.73 20.24 -2.24
N PRO A 149 -4.17 21.21 -3.00
CA PRO A 149 -4.83 21.81 -4.16
C PRO A 149 -5.34 20.81 -5.19
N ALA A 150 -4.58 19.72 -5.45
CA ALA A 150 -5.00 18.63 -6.34
C ALA A 150 -6.28 17.93 -5.85
N GLY A 151 -6.47 17.81 -4.54
CA GLY A 151 -7.66 17.20 -3.94
C GLY A 151 -8.88 18.12 -3.84
N ARG A 152 -8.81 19.38 -4.29
CA ARG A 152 -9.93 20.33 -4.18
C ARG A 152 -11.02 20.15 -5.22
N ASN A 153 -10.81 19.31 -6.22
CA ASN A 153 -11.78 19.09 -7.30
C ASN A 153 -12.05 17.61 -7.55
N LEU A 154 -12.50 16.91 -6.50
CA LEU A 154 -12.85 15.48 -6.58
C LEU A 154 -14.35 15.25 -6.81
N LYS A 155 -15.12 16.26 -7.20
CA LYS A 155 -16.60 16.17 -7.35
C LYS A 155 -17.08 15.08 -8.32
N ASN A 156 -16.25 14.74 -9.33
CA ASN A 156 -16.59 13.73 -10.32
C ASN A 156 -15.96 12.37 -10.02
N ILE A 157 -15.20 12.25 -8.94
CA ILE A 157 -14.56 11.00 -8.52
C ILE A 157 -15.51 10.25 -7.61
N ARG A 158 -15.75 8.99 -7.93
CA ARG A 158 -16.63 8.09 -7.15
C ARG A 158 -15.87 7.06 -6.33
N SER A 159 -14.65 6.74 -6.73
CA SER A 159 -13.86 5.70 -6.04
C SER A 159 -12.39 6.13 -5.91
N ILE A 160 -11.87 6.03 -4.68
CA ILE A 160 -10.48 6.35 -4.34
C ILE A 160 -9.84 5.15 -3.66
N LEU A 161 -8.61 4.83 -4.09
CA LEU A 161 -7.71 3.92 -3.39
C LEU A 161 -6.65 4.73 -2.66
N ILE A 162 -6.49 4.50 -1.35
CA ILE A 162 -5.41 5.08 -0.54
C ILE A 162 -4.38 3.99 -0.26
N ILE A 163 -3.11 4.23 -0.63
CA ILE A 163 -2.01 3.25 -0.46
C ILE A 163 -1.13 3.65 0.73
N ASP A 164 -0.79 2.66 1.57
CA ASP A 164 0.20 2.76 2.67
C ASP A 164 1.10 1.51 2.66
N ASP A 165 2.15 1.47 3.52
CA ASP A 165 3.04 0.31 3.64
C ASP A 165 2.43 -0.81 4.53
N ILE A 166 1.92 -0.47 5.70
CA ILE A 166 1.50 -1.44 6.72
C ILE A 166 0.18 -1.00 7.36
N PHE A 167 -0.76 -1.92 7.45
CA PHE A 167 -1.93 -1.74 8.29
C PHE A 167 -1.65 -2.27 9.71
N THR A 168 -1.69 -1.38 10.69
CA THR A 168 -1.59 -1.72 12.12
C THR A 168 -2.92 -1.43 12.81
N SER A 169 -3.09 -0.27 13.41
CA SER A 169 -4.36 0.21 13.98
C SER A 169 -5.28 0.89 12.97
N GLY A 170 -4.81 1.14 11.76
CA GLY A 170 -5.55 1.85 10.73
C GLY A 170 -5.68 3.37 10.93
N ASN A 171 -5.18 3.94 12.03
CA ASN A 171 -5.37 5.36 12.36
C ASN A 171 -4.94 6.30 11.24
N THR A 172 -3.85 5.98 10.53
CA THR A 172 -3.36 6.77 9.40
C THR A 172 -4.35 6.77 8.24
N LEU A 173 -4.75 5.58 7.79
CA LEU A 173 -5.68 5.41 6.67
C LEU A 173 -7.07 5.95 6.98
N LEU A 174 -7.57 5.68 8.20
CA LEU A 174 -8.86 6.22 8.67
C LEU A 174 -8.85 7.74 8.79
N GLY A 175 -7.75 8.33 9.26
CA GLY A 175 -7.58 9.79 9.31
C GLY A 175 -7.58 10.41 7.92
N CYS A 176 -6.89 9.80 6.95
CA CYS A 176 -6.90 10.22 5.55
C CYS A 176 -8.31 10.13 4.94
N ALA A 177 -9.00 9.00 5.15
CA ALA A 177 -10.36 8.79 4.65
C ALA A 177 -11.35 9.79 5.24
N LYS A 178 -11.29 10.02 6.56
CA LYS A 178 -12.12 11.01 7.25
C LYS A 178 -11.95 12.41 6.64
N THR A 179 -10.71 12.83 6.40
CA THR A 179 -10.41 14.14 5.81
C THR A 179 -11.00 14.30 4.40
N ILE A 180 -10.98 13.23 3.59
CA ILE A 180 -11.64 13.25 2.26
C ILE A 180 -13.16 13.27 2.42
N LYS A 181 -13.72 12.44 3.29
CA LYS A 181 -15.17 12.32 3.51
C LYS A 181 -15.82 13.58 4.09
N GLU A 182 -15.10 14.38 4.86
CA GLU A 182 -15.59 15.69 5.36
C GLU A 182 -15.95 16.65 4.24
N ILE A 183 -15.31 16.55 3.07
CA ILE A 183 -15.56 17.41 1.91
C ILE A 183 -16.36 16.67 0.83
N TYR A 184 -16.13 15.37 0.68
CA TYR A 184 -16.69 14.52 -0.36
C TYR A 184 -17.31 13.25 0.23
N PRO A 185 -18.46 13.35 0.93
CA PRO A 185 -19.06 12.22 1.67
C PRO A 185 -19.46 11.04 0.77
N GLU A 186 -19.76 11.28 -0.51
CA GLU A 186 -20.24 10.26 -1.45
C GLU A 186 -19.12 9.42 -2.08
N ILE A 187 -17.85 9.78 -1.89
CA ILE A 187 -16.74 9.04 -2.49
C ILE A 187 -16.55 7.70 -1.77
N ASN A 188 -16.54 6.60 -2.51
CA ASN A 188 -16.15 5.30 -1.98
C ASN A 188 -14.64 5.22 -1.81
N ILE A 189 -14.17 4.93 -0.61
CA ILE A 189 -12.75 4.85 -0.28
C ILE A 189 -12.39 3.41 0.07
N SER A 190 -11.31 2.93 -0.53
CA SER A 190 -10.68 1.65 -0.20
C SER A 190 -9.21 1.88 0.15
N PHE A 191 -8.65 0.94 0.89
CA PHE A 191 -7.25 0.97 1.32
C PHE A 191 -6.48 -0.18 0.67
N LEU A 192 -5.19 0.04 0.41
CA LEU A 192 -4.25 -1.00 0.02
C LEU A 192 -2.97 -0.84 0.81
N THR A 193 -2.50 -1.94 1.41
CA THR A 193 -1.20 -2.01 2.08
C THR A 193 -0.38 -3.21 1.60
N LEU A 194 0.94 -3.15 1.74
CA LEU A 194 1.78 -4.31 1.47
C LEU A 194 1.50 -5.42 2.47
N SER A 195 1.25 -5.04 3.73
CA SER A 195 0.99 -6.00 4.79
C SER A 195 0.05 -5.49 5.86
N LYS A 196 -0.44 -6.45 6.66
CA LYS A 196 -1.24 -6.23 7.86
C LYS A 196 -0.54 -6.89 9.05
N VAL A 197 -0.50 -6.20 10.19
CA VAL A 197 -0.12 -6.77 11.49
C VAL A 197 -1.33 -7.49 12.07
N ASN A 198 -1.12 -8.74 12.52
CA ASN A 198 -2.14 -9.57 13.18
C ASN A 198 -2.34 -9.18 14.64
#